data_f7b5c6f228806bbafa2c084a2fb6c85e
#
_entry.id   f7b5c6f228806bbafa2c084a2fb6c85e
#
_cell.length_a   1.000
_cell.length_b   1.000
_cell.length_c   1.000
_cell.angle_alpha   90.00
_cell.angle_beta   90.00
_cell.angle_gamma   90.00
#
_symmetry.space_group_name_H-M   'P 1'
#
loop_
_entity.id
_entity.type
_entity.pdbx_description
1 polymer ?
#
loop_
_entity_poly.entity_id
_entity_poly.type
_entity_poly.pdbx_seq_one_letter_code
_entity_poly.pdbx_strand_id
1 'polypeptide(L)'
;QVEVDTVNSPPHYTTGGIECIDAMNAMAEGASVSSFVSYCWLATFKYVWRWHYKGKPIEDLEKAKWYIQRMIDKLKEERKDEV
;
A
#
# COMPACT_ATOMS: atom_id res chain seq x y z
N GLN A 1 -28.96 3.93 -13.88
CA GLN A 1 -28.33 3.69 -12.60
C GLN A 1 -27.08 2.83 -12.76
N VAL A 2 -25.98 3.30 -12.24
CA VAL A 2 -24.72 2.56 -12.33
C VAL A 2 -24.56 1.70 -11.09
N GLU A 3 -24.34 0.42 -11.31
CA GLU A 3 -24.13 -0.53 -10.24
C GLU A 3 -22.66 -0.45 -9.79
N VAL A 4 -22.45 -0.40 -8.48
CA VAL A 4 -21.10 -0.36 -7.95
C VAL A 4 -20.46 -1.74 -8.06
N ASP A 5 -19.30 -1.80 -8.71
CA ASP A 5 -18.54 -3.04 -8.82
C ASP A 5 -17.67 -3.17 -7.56
N THR A 6 -18.16 -3.93 -6.59
CA THR A 6 -17.48 -4.09 -5.31
C THR A 6 -16.32 -5.08 -5.36
N VAL A 7 -16.16 -5.78 -6.45
CA VAL A 7 -15.06 -6.74 -6.61
C VAL A 7 -13.89 -6.12 -7.36
N ASN A 8 -14.17 -5.53 -8.51
CA ASN A 8 -13.12 -4.98 -9.37
C ASN A 8 -12.78 -3.53 -9.06
N SER A 9 -13.78 -2.75 -8.63
CA SER A 9 -13.59 -1.33 -8.36
C SER A 9 -14.35 -0.92 -7.09
N PRO A 10 -13.95 -1.42 -5.91
CA PRO A 10 -14.59 -1.00 -4.67
C PRO A 10 -14.47 0.52 -4.49
N PRO A 11 -15.53 1.20 -4.01
CA PRO A 11 -15.51 2.65 -3.91
C PRO A 11 -14.33 3.23 -3.12
N HIS A 12 -13.94 2.56 -2.03
CA HIS A 12 -12.85 3.06 -1.18
C HIS A 12 -11.46 2.78 -1.75
N TYR A 13 -11.38 2.18 -2.94
CA TYR A 13 -10.12 1.95 -3.62
C TYR A 13 -9.97 2.79 -4.89
N THR A 14 -10.94 3.69 -5.16
CA THR A 14 -10.87 4.55 -6.33
C THR A 14 -10.90 6.01 -5.90
N THR A 15 -9.90 6.77 -6.29
CA THR A 15 -9.80 8.19 -5.96
C THR A 15 -9.48 8.96 -7.24
N GLY A 16 -10.31 9.98 -7.54
CA GLY A 16 -10.10 10.81 -8.71
C GLY A 16 -10.07 10.03 -10.01
N GLY A 17 -10.87 8.95 -10.10
CA GLY A 17 -10.91 8.13 -11.29
C GLY A 17 -9.78 7.13 -11.41
N ILE A 18 -8.87 7.08 -10.44
CA ILE A 18 -7.73 6.16 -10.45
C ILE A 18 -7.95 5.07 -9.41
N GLU A 19 -7.80 3.82 -9.81
CA GLU A 19 -7.90 2.72 -8.86
C GLU A 19 -6.59 2.56 -8.10
N CYS A 20 -6.71 2.20 -6.82
CA CYS A 20 -5.56 1.97 -5.96
C CYS A 20 -4.58 0.96 -6.58
N ILE A 21 -5.10 -0.14 -7.12
CA ILE A 21 -4.24 -1.18 -7.70
C ILE A 21 -3.43 -0.65 -8.89
N ASP A 22 -4.00 0.24 -9.67
CA ASP A 22 -3.30 0.82 -10.81
C ASP A 22 -2.20 1.78 -10.35
N ALA A 23 -2.48 2.56 -9.31
CA ALA A 23 -1.48 3.44 -8.71
C ALA A 23 -0.33 2.62 -8.11
N MET A 24 -0.67 1.51 -7.43
CA MET A 24 0.33 0.60 -6.86
C MET A 24 1.22 0.02 -7.94
N ASN A 25 0.63 -0.40 -9.05
CA ASN A 25 1.38 -0.95 -10.17
C ASN A 25 2.34 0.08 -10.75
N ALA A 26 1.85 1.30 -10.98
CA ALA A 26 2.68 2.37 -11.51
C ALA A 26 3.83 2.72 -10.57
N MET A 27 3.55 2.76 -9.27
CA MET A 27 4.55 3.08 -8.26
C MET A 27 5.64 2.02 -8.18
N ALA A 28 5.26 0.76 -8.30
CA ALA A 28 6.20 -0.36 -8.15
C ALA A 28 6.96 -0.67 -9.43
N GLU A 29 6.52 -0.14 -10.57
CA GLU A 29 7.12 -0.45 -11.86
C GLU A 29 8.59 -0.03 -11.88
N GLY A 30 9.44 -0.99 -12.24
CA GLY A 30 10.88 -0.75 -12.31
C GLY A 30 11.60 -0.69 -10.97
N ALA A 31 10.89 -0.85 -9.86
CA ALA A 31 11.52 -0.82 -8.55
C ALA A 31 12.36 -2.08 -8.33
N SER A 32 13.56 -1.90 -7.80
CA SER A 32 14.48 -3.00 -7.52
C SER A 32 14.57 -3.20 -6.00
N VAL A 33 13.56 -3.84 -5.45
CA VAL A 33 13.49 -4.12 -4.02
C VAL A 33 13.14 -5.60 -3.80
N SER A 34 13.48 -6.13 -2.63
CA SER A 34 13.16 -7.51 -2.33
C SER A 34 11.65 -7.72 -2.24
N SER A 35 11.22 -8.98 -2.36
CA SER A 35 9.80 -9.32 -2.32
C SER A 35 9.13 -8.87 -1.02
N PHE A 36 9.80 -9.06 0.10
CA PHE A 36 9.22 -8.66 1.38
C PHE A 36 9.07 -7.13 1.50
N VAL A 37 10.11 -6.39 1.07
CA VAL A 37 10.05 -4.93 1.07
C VAL A 37 8.92 -4.45 0.16
N SER A 38 8.79 -5.05 -1.01
CA SER A 38 7.73 -4.71 -1.95
C SER A 38 6.35 -4.94 -1.33
N TYR A 39 6.16 -6.07 -0.66
CA TYR A 39 4.89 -6.37 0.01
C TYR A 39 4.54 -5.31 1.05
N CYS A 40 5.50 -4.98 1.93
CA CYS A 40 5.26 -3.99 2.97
C CYS A 40 4.98 -2.60 2.39
N TRP A 41 5.68 -2.25 1.31
CA TRP A 41 5.50 -0.98 0.62
C TRP A 41 4.09 -0.87 0.05
N LEU A 42 3.66 -1.89 -0.68
CA LEU A 42 2.33 -1.88 -1.29
C LEU A 42 1.21 -1.94 -0.25
N ALA A 43 1.42 -2.70 0.82
CA ALA A 43 0.46 -2.74 1.92
C ALA A 43 0.33 -1.37 2.60
N THR A 44 1.45 -0.71 2.85
CA THR A 44 1.48 0.64 3.40
C THR A 44 0.68 1.59 2.50
N PHE A 45 0.95 1.54 1.20
CA PHE A 45 0.28 2.40 0.24
C PHE A 45 -1.24 2.20 0.27
N LYS A 46 -1.67 0.95 0.34
CA LYS A 46 -3.10 0.63 0.39
C LYS A 46 -3.77 1.29 1.60
N TYR A 47 -3.16 1.20 2.77
CA TYR A 47 -3.73 1.81 3.97
C TYR A 47 -3.73 3.33 3.91
N VAL A 48 -2.67 3.94 3.39
CA VAL A 48 -2.60 5.38 3.21
C VAL A 48 -3.62 5.85 2.18
N TRP A 49 -3.88 5.04 1.16
CA TRP A 49 -4.87 5.38 0.14
C TRP A 49 -6.28 5.46 0.70
N ARG A 50 -6.64 4.52 1.59
CA ARG A 50 -8.03 4.34 2.00
C ARG A 50 -8.38 4.75 3.43
N TRP A 51 -7.43 5.26 4.21
CA TRP A 51 -7.62 5.44 5.66
C TRP A 51 -8.86 6.27 6.00
N HIS A 52 -9.24 7.23 5.16
CA HIS A 52 -10.36 8.12 5.43
C HIS A 52 -11.71 7.63 4.89
N TYR A 53 -11.72 6.49 4.20
CA TYR A 53 -12.95 5.97 3.60
C TYR A 53 -13.70 4.97 4.45
N LYS A 54 -13.02 4.22 5.29
CA LYS A 54 -13.61 3.04 5.94
C LYS A 54 -14.14 3.26 7.33
N GLY A 55 -14.11 4.45 7.87
CA GLY A 55 -14.60 4.73 9.21
C GLY A 55 -13.73 4.23 10.35
N LYS A 56 -12.52 3.77 10.03
CA LYS A 56 -11.53 3.34 11.03
C LYS A 56 -10.18 3.99 10.74
N PRO A 57 -10.13 5.33 10.73
CA PRO A 57 -8.92 6.04 10.29
C PRO A 57 -7.69 5.73 11.13
N ILE A 58 -7.85 5.68 12.44
CA ILE A 58 -6.71 5.44 13.32
C ILE A 58 -6.16 4.04 13.12
N GLU A 59 -7.05 3.05 13.02
CA GLU A 59 -6.63 1.66 12.79
C GLU A 59 -5.86 1.52 11.49
N ASP A 60 -6.36 2.10 10.40
CA ASP A 60 -5.68 2.02 9.11
C ASP A 60 -4.32 2.72 9.13
N LEU A 61 -4.23 3.88 9.79
CA LEU A 61 -2.96 4.60 9.91
C LEU A 61 -1.96 3.84 10.78
N GLU A 62 -2.45 3.18 11.84
CA GLU A 62 -1.58 2.34 12.66
C GLU A 62 -1.05 1.14 11.87
N LYS A 63 -1.88 0.56 11.01
CA LYS A 63 -1.44 -0.52 10.12
C LYS A 63 -0.38 -0.03 9.13
N ALA A 64 -0.58 1.15 8.54
CA ALA A 64 0.40 1.74 7.65
C ALA A 64 1.74 1.93 8.36
N LYS A 65 1.68 2.46 9.57
CA LYS A 65 2.86 2.67 10.39
C LYS A 65 3.59 1.35 10.70
N TRP A 66 2.82 0.30 11.00
CA TRP A 66 3.38 -1.02 11.29
C TRP A 66 4.15 -1.57 10.08
N TYR A 67 3.55 -1.47 8.88
CA TYR A 67 4.21 -1.95 7.67
C TYR A 67 5.43 -1.12 7.32
N ILE A 68 5.38 0.20 7.55
CA ILE A 68 6.55 1.07 7.32
C ILE A 68 7.70 0.64 8.23
N GLN A 69 7.42 0.36 9.50
CA GLN A 69 8.47 -0.07 10.42
C GLN A 69 9.08 -1.39 9.99
N ARG A 70 8.25 -2.34 9.55
CA ARG A 70 8.74 -3.62 9.05
C ARG A 70 9.63 -3.43 7.82
N MET A 71 9.25 -2.51 6.94
CA MET A 71 10.03 -2.20 5.75
C MET A 71 11.39 -1.61 6.10
N ILE A 72 11.41 -0.69 7.05
CA ILE A 72 12.65 -0.08 7.52
C ILE A 72 13.58 -1.14 8.11
N ASP A 73 13.02 -2.01 8.95
CA ASP A 73 13.80 -3.06 9.59
C ASP A 73 14.41 -4.00 8.56
N LYS A 74 13.62 -4.36 7.55
CA LYS A 74 14.12 -5.26 6.50
C LYS A 74 15.20 -4.61 5.65
N LEU A 75 15.02 -3.34 5.32
CA LEU A 75 16.03 -2.61 4.55
C LEU A 75 17.34 -2.48 5.33
N LYS A 76 17.27 -2.28 6.64
CA LYS A 76 18.46 -2.24 7.48
C LYS A 76 19.15 -3.60 7.50
N GLU A 77 18.38 -4.67 7.57
CA GLU A 77 18.91 -6.03 7.55
C GLU A 77 19.61 -6.30 6.22
N GLU A 78 18.98 -5.93 5.11
CA GLU A 78 19.55 -6.14 3.77
C GLU A 78 20.84 -5.35 3.57
N ARG A 79 20.90 -4.14 4.13
CA ARG A 79 22.09 -3.30 4.01
C ARG A 79 23.30 -3.87 4.75
N LYS A 80 23.08 -4.61 5.82
CA LYS A 80 24.18 -5.23 6.57
C LYS A 80 24.94 -6.24 5.72
N ASP A 81 24.27 -6.83 4.73
CA ASP A 81 24.88 -7.80 3.85
C ASP A 81 25.75 -7.18 2.78
N GLU A 82 25.68 -5.86 2.61
CA GLU A 82 26.44 -5.14 1.61
C GLU A 82 27.86 -4.76 2.06
N VAL A 83 28.16 -4.94 3.31
CA VAL A 83 29.44 -4.52 3.90
C VAL A 83 30.57 -5.54 3.68
#